data_ed96cedc9f0cab2d2ec65ca10d7c44bf
#
_entry.id   ed96cedc9f0cab2d2ec65ca10d7c44bf
#
_cell.length_a   1.000
_cell.length_b   1.000
_cell.length_c   1.000
_cell.angle_alpha   90.00
_cell.angle_beta   90.00
_cell.angle_gamma   90.00
#
_symmetry.space_group_name_H-M   'P 1'
#
loop_
_entity.id
_entity.type
_entity.pdbx_description
1 polymer ?
#
loop_
_entity_poly.entity_id
_entity_poly.type
_entity_poly.pdbx_seq_one_letter_code
_entity_poly.pdbx_strand_id
1 'polypeptide(L)'
;MMLENERLVKKFANATKDSKVVFMTCSGSGGMEAAIINCLTPQDKALVINGGSFGERFVELLTLHKIPFTEIKLKYGRALKPEHLAEYESKGYTTFLMQKHETFTGVHYDINLVFYFCKRNN
;
A
#
# COMPACT_ATOMS: atom_id res chain seq x y z
N MET A 1 20.22 22.19 -3.57
CA MET A 1 19.86 21.24 -2.50
C MET A 1 18.62 20.40 -2.84
N MET A 2 17.43 20.97 -3.11
CA MET A 2 16.23 20.16 -3.45
C MET A 2 16.40 19.30 -4.72
N LEU A 3 16.94 19.86 -5.81
CA LEU A 3 17.20 19.11 -7.05
C LEU A 3 18.18 17.95 -6.85
N GLU A 4 19.20 18.13 -6.00
CA GLU A 4 20.14 17.07 -5.66
C GLU A 4 19.46 15.97 -4.84
N ASN A 5 18.62 16.34 -3.87
CA ASN A 5 17.84 15.38 -3.10
C ASN A 5 16.88 14.59 -3.99
N GLU A 6 16.19 15.25 -4.94
CA GLU A 6 15.36 14.57 -5.93
C GLU A 6 16.17 13.55 -6.74
N ARG A 7 17.34 13.93 -7.24
CA ARG A 7 18.24 13.06 -7.99
C ARG A 7 18.66 11.83 -7.18
N LEU A 8 19.01 12.04 -5.91
CA LEU A 8 19.43 10.94 -5.02
C LEU A 8 18.28 9.99 -4.70
N VAL A 9 17.10 10.48 -4.42
CA VAL A 9 15.90 9.67 -4.17
C VAL A 9 15.53 8.86 -5.42
N LYS A 10 15.53 9.47 -6.60
CA LYS A 10 15.28 8.77 -7.87
C LYS A 10 16.30 7.65 -8.11
N LYS A 11 17.57 7.92 -7.84
CA LYS A 11 18.64 6.90 -7.95
C LYS A 11 18.42 5.75 -6.95
N PHE A 12 18.10 6.07 -5.70
CA PHE A 12 17.84 5.08 -4.65
C PHE A 12 16.64 4.18 -4.99
N ALA A 13 15.57 4.78 -5.52
CA ALA A 13 14.35 4.07 -5.91
C ALA A 13 14.46 3.38 -7.30
N ASN A 14 15.59 3.48 -7.99
CA ASN A 14 15.76 3.04 -9.39
C ASN A 14 14.62 3.56 -10.29
N ALA A 15 14.21 4.81 -10.07
CA ALA A 15 13.11 5.45 -10.77
C ALA A 15 13.52 5.94 -12.17
N THR A 16 12.56 6.04 -13.08
CA THR A 16 12.79 6.54 -14.43
C THR A 16 13.14 8.04 -14.44
N LYS A 17 13.70 8.53 -15.55
CA LYS A 17 14.05 9.96 -15.70
C LYS A 17 12.82 10.87 -15.55
N ASP A 18 11.67 10.42 -16.03
CA ASP A 18 10.41 11.20 -16.03
C ASP A 18 9.69 11.19 -14.69
N SER A 19 10.13 10.33 -13.75
CA SER A 19 9.59 10.30 -12.39
C SER A 19 9.80 11.63 -11.69
N LYS A 20 8.88 12.00 -10.81
CA LYS A 20 8.97 13.17 -9.94
C LYS A 20 9.04 12.75 -8.48
N VAL A 21 9.74 13.54 -7.68
CA VAL A 21 9.80 13.36 -6.23
C VAL A 21 9.10 14.55 -5.58
N VAL A 22 8.15 14.26 -4.72
CA VAL A 22 7.45 15.26 -3.93
C VAL A 22 7.89 15.11 -2.48
N PHE A 23 8.46 16.18 -1.93
CA PHE A 23 8.82 16.25 -0.51
C PHE A 23 7.69 16.92 0.26
N MET A 24 7.10 16.19 1.20
CA MET A 24 6.00 16.68 2.01
C MET A 24 6.41 16.74 3.48
N THR A 25 6.13 17.85 4.13
CA THR A 25 6.27 17.96 5.58
C THR A 25 4.98 17.47 6.24
N CYS A 26 4.94 16.19 6.59
CA CYS A 26 3.77 15.57 7.18
C CYS A 26 4.15 14.35 8.05
N SER A 27 3.18 13.81 8.79
CA SER A 27 3.31 12.50 9.45
C SER A 27 3.28 11.36 8.42
N GLY A 28 3.66 10.14 8.86
CA GLY A 28 3.51 8.94 8.03
C GLY A 28 2.05 8.72 7.56
N SER A 29 1.06 9.01 8.43
CA SER A 29 -0.36 8.95 8.05
C SER A 29 -0.71 9.96 6.95
N GLY A 30 -0.15 11.17 6.98
CA GLY A 30 -0.31 12.15 5.91
C GLY A 30 0.28 11.68 4.58
N GLY A 31 1.41 10.95 4.62
CA GLY A 31 1.98 10.30 3.43
C GLY A 31 1.09 9.18 2.89
N MET A 32 0.50 8.37 3.75
CA MET A 32 -0.47 7.33 3.37
C MET A 32 -1.71 7.93 2.71
N GLU A 33 -2.25 8.99 3.29
CA GLU A 33 -3.40 9.71 2.75
C GLU A 33 -3.08 10.31 1.38
N ALA A 34 -1.93 10.97 1.25
CA ALA A 34 -1.48 11.53 -0.03
C ALA A 34 -1.37 10.46 -1.13
N ALA A 35 -0.87 9.25 -0.80
CA ALA A 35 -0.83 8.15 -1.76
C ALA A 35 -2.25 7.74 -2.20
N ILE A 36 -3.19 7.59 -1.27
CA ILE A 36 -4.58 7.22 -1.57
C ILE A 36 -5.24 8.26 -2.49
N ILE A 37 -5.27 9.53 -2.09
CA ILE A 37 -6.02 10.56 -2.82
C ILE A 37 -5.41 10.95 -4.18
N ASN A 38 -4.13 10.63 -4.41
CA ASN A 38 -3.47 10.90 -5.69
C ASN A 38 -3.44 9.68 -6.63
N CYS A 39 -3.56 8.47 -6.10
CA CYS A 39 -3.45 7.25 -6.90
C CYS A 39 -4.78 6.54 -7.10
N LEU A 40 -5.80 6.82 -6.28
CA LEU A 40 -7.08 6.13 -6.31
C LEU A 40 -8.25 7.08 -6.57
N THR A 41 -9.28 6.54 -7.18
CA THR A 41 -10.55 7.21 -7.46
C THR A 41 -11.71 6.35 -6.96
N PRO A 42 -12.95 6.87 -6.88
CA PRO A 42 -14.12 6.08 -6.52
C PRO A 42 -14.44 4.92 -7.48
N GLN A 43 -13.80 4.88 -8.67
CA GLN A 43 -13.93 3.79 -9.64
C GLN A 43 -12.97 2.62 -9.33
N ASP A 44 -11.96 2.86 -8.50
CA ASP A 44 -11.01 1.84 -8.09
C ASP A 44 -11.61 0.91 -7.04
N LYS A 45 -11.05 -0.30 -6.96
CA LYS A 45 -11.40 -1.29 -5.96
C LYS A 45 -10.12 -1.78 -5.28
N ALA A 46 -9.90 -1.32 -4.05
CA ALA A 46 -8.70 -1.66 -3.31
C ALA A 46 -8.83 -2.98 -2.54
N LEU A 47 -7.76 -3.75 -2.48
CA LEU A 47 -7.59 -4.87 -1.55
C LEU A 47 -6.59 -4.45 -0.47
N VAL A 48 -6.99 -4.52 0.80
CA VAL A 48 -6.21 -3.98 1.92
C VAL A 48 -5.84 -5.07 2.90
N ILE A 49 -4.56 -5.16 3.26
CA ILE A 49 -4.11 -5.99 4.38
C ILE A 49 -4.18 -5.18 5.67
N ASN A 50 -5.02 -5.65 6.60
CA ASN A 50 -5.10 -5.12 7.96
C ASN A 50 -4.59 -6.16 8.95
N GLY A 51 -3.32 -6.06 9.33
CA GLY A 51 -2.70 -6.92 10.36
C GLY A 51 -2.19 -6.13 11.56
N GLY A 52 -2.55 -4.86 11.66
CA GLY A 52 -2.17 -3.97 12.75
C GLY A 52 -2.62 -2.53 12.55
N SER A 53 -2.14 -1.63 13.39
CA SER A 53 -2.61 -0.24 13.46
C SER A 53 -2.44 0.54 12.15
N PHE A 54 -1.40 0.27 11.38
CA PHE A 54 -1.21 0.96 10.09
C PHE A 54 -2.03 0.34 8.96
N GLY A 55 -2.31 -0.96 9.02
CA GLY A 55 -3.31 -1.58 8.14
C GLY A 55 -4.70 -1.01 8.40
N GLU A 56 -5.07 -0.84 9.67
CA GLU A 56 -6.33 -0.20 10.07
C GLU A 56 -6.41 1.26 9.61
N ARG A 57 -5.28 1.99 9.64
CA ARG A 57 -5.21 3.36 9.11
C ARG A 57 -5.55 3.44 7.62
N PHE A 58 -5.13 2.47 6.81
CA PHE A 58 -5.56 2.41 5.40
C PHE A 58 -7.07 2.22 5.26
N VAL A 59 -7.66 1.35 6.08
CA VAL A 59 -9.13 1.13 6.09
C VAL A 59 -9.88 2.42 6.45
N GLU A 60 -9.42 3.15 7.48
CA GLU A 60 -10.00 4.45 7.87
C GLU A 60 -9.91 5.48 6.73
N LEU A 61 -8.74 5.61 6.11
CA LEU A 61 -8.52 6.57 5.01
C LEU A 61 -9.35 6.23 3.77
N LEU A 62 -9.44 4.98 3.38
CA LEU A 62 -10.29 4.55 2.27
C LEU A 62 -11.77 4.83 2.54
N THR A 63 -12.21 4.59 3.79
CA THR A 63 -13.57 4.90 4.22
C THR A 63 -13.84 6.41 4.16
N LEU A 64 -12.91 7.23 4.68
CA LEU A 64 -13.01 8.69 4.68
C LEU A 64 -13.13 9.25 3.25
N HIS A 65 -12.32 8.75 2.33
CA HIS A 65 -12.30 9.22 0.94
C HIS A 65 -13.28 8.46 0.02
N LYS A 66 -14.12 7.58 0.59
CA LYS A 66 -15.16 6.82 -0.14
C LYS A 66 -14.62 6.01 -1.30
N ILE A 67 -13.42 5.46 -1.15
CA ILE A 67 -12.81 4.54 -2.11
C ILE A 67 -13.32 3.12 -1.82
N PRO A 68 -13.88 2.39 -2.79
CA PRO A 68 -14.31 1.01 -2.60
C PRO A 68 -13.13 0.09 -2.24
N PHE A 69 -13.29 -0.72 -1.20
CA PHE A 69 -12.24 -1.64 -0.79
C PHE A 69 -12.79 -2.94 -0.21
N THR A 70 -11.93 -3.94 -0.15
CA THR A 70 -12.12 -5.17 0.62
C THR A 70 -10.96 -5.32 1.59
N GLU A 71 -11.27 -5.60 2.85
CA GLU A 71 -10.29 -5.77 3.91
C GLU A 71 -9.96 -7.26 4.11
N ILE A 72 -8.68 -7.60 4.11
CA ILE A 72 -8.17 -8.88 4.61
C ILE A 72 -7.67 -8.65 6.03
N LYS A 73 -8.50 -9.01 7.01
CA LYS A 73 -8.16 -8.82 8.43
C LYS A 73 -7.35 -9.99 8.94
N LEU A 74 -6.10 -9.72 9.31
CA LEU A 74 -5.21 -10.70 9.94
C LEU A 74 -5.22 -10.52 11.45
N LYS A 75 -4.98 -11.61 12.18
CA LYS A 75 -4.68 -11.49 13.62
C LYS A 75 -3.35 -10.76 13.80
N TYR A 76 -3.28 -9.85 14.75
CA TYR A 76 -2.06 -9.10 15.08
C TYR A 76 -0.88 -10.05 15.32
N GLY A 77 0.26 -9.71 14.74
CA GLY A 77 1.47 -10.52 14.83
C GLY A 77 1.50 -11.75 13.91
N ARG A 78 0.53 -11.91 13.01
CA ARG A 78 0.51 -13.01 12.04
C ARG A 78 0.95 -12.56 10.65
N ALA A 79 1.74 -13.41 10.01
CA ALA A 79 2.19 -13.20 8.64
C ALA A 79 1.02 -13.37 7.64
N LEU A 80 1.10 -12.63 6.53
CA LEU A 80 0.29 -12.88 5.35
C LEU A 80 0.74 -14.18 4.69
N LYS A 81 -0.21 -15.03 4.32
CA LYS A 81 0.03 -16.32 3.67
C LYS A 81 -0.73 -16.42 2.35
N PRO A 82 -0.31 -17.32 1.43
CA PRO A 82 -1.01 -17.53 0.16
C PRO A 82 -2.50 -17.81 0.30
N GLU A 83 -2.88 -18.62 1.30
CA GLU A 83 -4.28 -18.97 1.55
C GLU A 83 -5.16 -17.75 1.86
N HIS A 84 -4.61 -16.69 2.44
CA HIS A 84 -5.35 -15.46 2.71
C HIS A 84 -5.67 -14.65 1.45
N LEU A 85 -4.96 -14.92 0.34
CA LEU A 85 -5.14 -14.21 -0.94
C LEU A 85 -5.97 -15.02 -1.94
N ALA A 86 -6.06 -16.35 -1.76
CA ALA A 86 -6.63 -17.25 -2.74
C ALA A 86 -8.08 -16.92 -3.12
N GLU A 87 -8.91 -16.52 -2.15
CA GLU A 87 -10.31 -16.18 -2.40
C GLU A 87 -10.51 -14.84 -3.13
N TYR A 88 -9.45 -14.01 -3.25
CA TYR A 88 -9.49 -12.69 -3.88
C TYR A 88 -8.92 -12.68 -5.29
N GLU A 89 -8.44 -13.82 -5.78
CA GLU A 89 -7.93 -13.92 -7.16
C GLU A 89 -9.07 -13.68 -8.18
N SER A 90 -8.75 -12.96 -9.25
CA SER A 90 -9.67 -12.64 -10.36
C SER A 90 -10.95 -11.90 -9.94
N LYS A 91 -10.92 -11.16 -8.83
CA LYS A 91 -12.07 -10.39 -8.32
C LYS A 91 -12.08 -8.93 -8.80
N GLY A 92 -11.19 -8.55 -9.72
CA GLY A 92 -11.15 -7.21 -10.32
C GLY A 92 -10.68 -6.10 -9.35
N TYR A 93 -9.75 -6.41 -8.46
CA TYR A 93 -9.07 -5.38 -7.68
C TYR A 93 -8.09 -4.62 -8.56
N THR A 94 -8.11 -3.28 -8.44
CA THR A 94 -7.22 -2.39 -9.19
C THR A 94 -6.00 -1.97 -8.38
N THR A 95 -6.07 -2.12 -7.07
CA THR A 95 -5.02 -1.66 -6.16
C THR A 95 -4.87 -2.61 -4.97
N PHE A 96 -3.63 -2.83 -4.58
CA PHE A 96 -3.29 -3.59 -3.37
C PHE A 96 -2.58 -2.68 -2.37
N LEU A 97 -3.12 -2.57 -1.15
CA LEU A 97 -2.59 -1.73 -0.08
C LEU A 97 -2.13 -2.58 1.10
N MET A 98 -0.90 -2.38 1.51
CA MET A 98 -0.34 -3.02 2.70
C MET A 98 0.81 -2.21 3.30
N GLN A 99 1.08 -2.41 4.57
CA GLN A 99 2.37 -2.05 5.15
C GLN A 99 3.38 -3.18 4.90
N LYS A 100 4.58 -2.85 4.46
CA LYS A 100 5.63 -3.86 4.35
C LYS A 100 6.04 -4.38 5.74
N HIS A 101 6.07 -3.47 6.71
CA HIS A 101 6.43 -3.74 8.08
C HIS A 101 5.38 -3.12 9.01
N GLU A 102 4.67 -3.97 9.75
CA GLU A 102 3.69 -3.51 10.72
C GLU A 102 4.40 -3.18 12.03
N THR A 103 4.53 -1.89 12.30
CA THR A 103 5.38 -1.35 13.35
C THR A 103 5.03 -1.87 14.75
N PHE A 104 3.74 -1.93 15.09
CA PHE A 104 3.30 -2.34 16.42
C PHE A 104 3.47 -3.83 16.70
N THR A 105 3.42 -4.66 15.66
CA THR A 105 3.51 -6.12 15.84
C THR A 105 4.86 -6.67 15.45
N GLY A 106 5.71 -5.88 14.80
CA GLY A 106 7.00 -6.30 14.27
C GLY A 106 6.92 -7.26 13.09
N VAL A 107 5.72 -7.47 12.52
CA VAL A 107 5.55 -8.36 11.36
C VAL A 107 6.08 -7.71 10.10
N HIS A 108 6.88 -8.46 9.38
CA HIS A 108 7.39 -8.10 8.06
C HIS A 108 6.72 -9.00 7.03
N TYR A 109 5.91 -8.41 6.14
CA TYR A 109 5.20 -9.16 5.10
C TYR A 109 6.09 -9.46 3.91
N ASP A 110 5.91 -10.64 3.32
CA ASP A 110 6.64 -11.06 2.12
C ASP A 110 6.11 -10.30 0.89
N ILE A 111 6.92 -9.37 0.40
CA ILE A 111 6.60 -8.59 -0.80
C ILE A 111 6.50 -9.48 -2.04
N ASN A 112 7.29 -10.56 -2.14
CA ASN A 112 7.24 -11.43 -3.31
C ASN A 112 5.89 -12.12 -3.44
N LEU A 113 5.30 -12.55 -2.32
CA LEU A 113 3.94 -13.09 -2.30
C LEU A 113 2.93 -12.13 -2.92
N VAL A 114 2.98 -10.86 -2.49
CA VAL A 114 2.07 -9.81 -2.99
C VAL A 114 2.36 -9.46 -4.45
N PHE A 115 3.63 -9.33 -4.81
CA PHE A 115 4.05 -9.08 -6.19
C PHE A 115 3.51 -10.14 -7.16
N TYR A 116 3.66 -11.42 -6.83
CA TYR A 116 3.15 -12.50 -7.67
C TYR A 116 1.63 -12.55 -7.70
N PHE A 117 0.97 -12.24 -6.58
CA PHE A 117 -0.49 -12.10 -6.55
C PHE A 117 -0.96 -10.98 -7.51
N CYS A 118 -0.40 -9.78 -7.39
CA CYS A 118 -0.74 -8.66 -8.28
C CYS A 118 -0.48 -9.01 -9.75
N LYS A 119 0.69 -9.60 -10.05
CA LYS A 119 1.05 -9.96 -11.42
C LYS A 119 0.10 -10.98 -12.07
N ARG A 120 -0.49 -11.88 -11.28
CA ARG A 120 -1.48 -12.86 -11.81
C ARG A 120 -2.86 -12.25 -12.03
N ASN A 121 -3.15 -11.12 -11.40
CA ASN A 121 -4.49 -10.51 -11.38
C ASN A 121 -4.59 -9.25 -12.26
N ASN A 122 -3.55 -8.93 -13.00
CA ASN A 122 -3.52 -7.83 -13.98
C ASN A 122 -3.94 -8.32 -15.36
#